data_70fa655c9711d93dfb38659ae2130f60
#
_entry.id   70fa655c9711d93dfb38659ae2130f60
#
_cell.length_a   1.000
_cell.length_b   1.000
_cell.length_c   1.000
_cell.angle_alpha   90.00
_cell.angle_beta   90.00
_cell.angle_gamma   90.00
#
_symmetry.space_group_name_H-M   'P 1'
#
loop_
_entity.id
_entity.type
_entity.pdbx_description
1 polymer ?
#
loop_
_entity_poly.entity_id
_entity_poly.type
_entity_poly.pdbx_seq_one_letter_code
_entity_poly.pdbx_strand_id
1 'polypeptide(L)'
;MIRDAIAPERLKGVYSAVAGHYDLEHGTLTFHQDQRGRRLVVERAVKSGDKILDAGSGTGSTALLAAEKAGPSGHVTLFDFAGGMLDVARQRAQANGLIDRMDFQSGDMLALPFADASFDCVLSTYSVCPLFDPEDGAMELYRVLKPGGRLGVAHSVSPQGKVMHWLAERLEDVIWRFPSISMGCRAVSVLPALEKAGARLLFRRRLGVPPYPFIVFVVEKPA
;
A
#
# COMPACT_ATOMS: atom_id res chain seq x y z
N MET A 1 -11.57 17.07 -9.33
CA MET A 1 -12.71 16.14 -9.58
C MET A 1 -12.29 14.77 -9.05
N ILE A 2 -13.05 14.17 -8.15
CA ILE A 2 -12.76 12.80 -7.69
C ILE A 2 -13.09 11.88 -8.87
N ARG A 3 -12.10 11.13 -9.36
CA ARG A 3 -12.30 10.20 -10.47
C ARG A 3 -12.96 8.92 -9.96
N ASP A 4 -13.81 8.32 -10.78
CA ASP A 4 -14.37 7.00 -10.49
C ASP A 4 -13.26 5.95 -10.49
N ALA A 5 -13.37 4.96 -9.60
CA ALA A 5 -12.43 3.85 -9.57
C ALA A 5 -12.55 3.00 -10.85
N ILE A 6 -11.45 2.41 -11.28
CA ILE A 6 -11.49 1.38 -12.33
C ILE A 6 -12.17 0.14 -11.76
N ALA A 7 -13.05 -0.49 -12.54
CA ALA A 7 -13.72 -1.74 -12.14
C ALA A 7 -12.69 -2.80 -11.68
N PRO A 8 -12.95 -3.49 -10.55
CA PRO A 8 -11.98 -4.42 -9.94
C PRO A 8 -11.46 -5.49 -10.89
N GLU A 9 -12.33 -6.08 -11.72
CA GLU A 9 -11.96 -7.14 -12.67
C GLU A 9 -11.00 -6.62 -13.75
N ARG A 10 -11.23 -5.39 -14.24
CA ARG A 10 -10.34 -4.74 -15.21
C ARG A 10 -9.00 -4.40 -14.58
N LEU A 11 -9.03 -3.90 -13.36
CA LEU A 11 -7.82 -3.55 -12.61
C LEU A 11 -6.96 -4.78 -12.31
N LYS A 12 -7.60 -5.90 -11.93
CA LYS A 12 -6.93 -7.20 -11.73
C LYS A 12 -6.22 -7.67 -12.99
N GLY A 13 -6.86 -7.51 -14.17
CA GLY A 13 -6.24 -7.82 -15.46
C GLY A 13 -5.01 -6.97 -15.74
N VAL A 14 -5.08 -5.66 -15.48
CA VAL A 14 -3.94 -4.73 -15.64
C VAL A 14 -2.76 -5.15 -14.77
N TYR A 15 -2.96 -5.35 -13.46
CA TYR A 15 -1.89 -5.73 -12.54
C TYR A 15 -1.28 -7.11 -12.87
N SER A 16 -2.11 -8.08 -13.26
CA SER A 16 -1.60 -9.41 -13.66
C SER A 16 -0.74 -9.32 -14.93
N ALA A 17 -1.09 -8.47 -15.88
CA ALA A 17 -0.32 -8.29 -17.12
C ALA A 17 1.05 -7.62 -16.91
N VAL A 18 1.15 -6.71 -15.94
CA VAL A 18 2.39 -5.96 -15.69
C VAL A 18 3.26 -6.58 -14.58
N ALA A 19 2.82 -7.65 -13.91
CA ALA A 19 3.47 -8.18 -12.71
C ALA A 19 4.99 -8.42 -12.86
N GLY A 20 5.44 -8.91 -14.04
CA GLY A 20 6.86 -9.22 -14.28
C GLY A 20 7.78 -7.99 -14.41
N HIS A 21 7.25 -6.80 -14.70
CA HIS A 21 8.02 -5.57 -14.89
C HIS A 21 7.49 -4.38 -14.08
N TYR A 22 6.49 -4.64 -13.23
CA TYR A 22 5.82 -3.63 -12.40
C TYR A 22 6.79 -2.75 -11.61
N ASP A 23 7.75 -3.35 -10.91
CA ASP A 23 8.67 -2.59 -10.04
C ASP A 23 9.58 -1.64 -10.85
N LEU A 24 9.98 -2.05 -12.06
CA LEU A 24 10.79 -1.21 -12.95
C LEU A 24 9.97 -0.03 -13.46
N GLU A 25 8.76 -0.30 -13.96
CA GLU A 25 7.87 0.74 -14.50
C GLU A 25 7.44 1.71 -13.41
N HIS A 26 6.93 1.21 -12.29
CA HIS A 26 6.50 2.04 -11.18
C HIS A 26 7.65 2.84 -10.55
N GLY A 27 8.82 2.22 -10.37
CA GLY A 27 10.02 2.90 -9.89
C GLY A 27 10.45 4.04 -10.81
N THR A 28 10.43 3.83 -12.13
CA THR A 28 10.78 4.86 -13.12
C THR A 28 9.77 6.00 -13.11
N LEU A 29 8.47 5.69 -13.12
CA LEU A 29 7.39 6.69 -13.09
C LEU A 29 7.41 7.54 -11.82
N THR A 30 7.81 6.97 -10.69
CA THR A 30 7.86 7.66 -9.39
C THR A 30 9.23 8.26 -9.06
N PHE A 31 10.21 8.18 -9.98
CA PHE A 31 11.61 8.55 -9.71
C PHE A 31 12.16 7.85 -8.45
N HIS A 32 11.81 6.58 -8.25
CA HIS A 32 12.15 5.75 -7.08
C HIS A 32 11.71 6.31 -5.72
N GLN A 33 10.80 7.29 -5.71
CA GLN A 33 10.26 7.82 -4.45
C GLN A 33 9.32 6.81 -3.76
N ASP A 34 8.74 5.89 -4.52
CA ASP A 34 7.97 4.76 -4.01
C ASP A 34 8.83 3.88 -3.10
N GLN A 35 10.05 3.53 -3.50
CA GLN A 35 10.98 2.73 -2.69
C GLN A 35 11.37 3.44 -1.38
N ARG A 36 11.55 4.76 -1.45
CA ARG A 36 11.78 5.57 -0.26
C ARG A 36 10.58 5.57 0.68
N GLY A 37 9.38 5.66 0.12
CA GLY A 37 8.13 5.57 0.89
C GLY A 37 7.98 4.22 1.59
N ARG A 38 8.21 3.10 0.89
CA ARG A 38 8.16 1.74 1.46
C ARG A 38 9.13 1.58 2.62
N ARG A 39 10.40 1.98 2.45
CA ARG A 39 11.40 1.94 3.52
C ARG A 39 10.97 2.74 4.75
N LEU A 40 10.47 3.97 4.57
CA LEU A 40 10.00 4.81 5.67
C LEU A 40 8.81 4.19 6.41
N VAL A 41 7.86 3.60 5.68
CA VAL A 41 6.73 2.89 6.30
C VAL A 41 7.25 1.76 7.17
N VAL A 42 8.11 0.90 6.62
CA VAL A 42 8.67 -0.26 7.34
C VAL A 42 9.52 0.18 8.54
N GLU A 43 10.40 1.17 8.36
CA GLU A 43 11.23 1.69 9.45
C GLU A 43 10.43 2.21 10.64
N ARG A 44 9.27 2.82 10.39
CA ARG A 44 8.45 3.49 11.39
C ARG A 44 7.37 2.60 11.99
N ALA A 45 6.84 1.63 11.24
CA ALA A 45 5.74 0.79 11.67
C ALA A 45 6.20 -0.55 12.26
N VAL A 46 7.18 -1.22 11.63
CA VAL A 46 7.56 -2.60 11.96
C VAL A 46 8.51 -2.68 13.16
N LYS A 47 8.21 -3.60 14.07
CA LYS A 47 9.07 -4.01 15.19
C LYS A 47 9.57 -5.44 15.00
N SER A 48 10.64 -5.79 15.73
CA SER A 48 11.13 -7.18 15.76
C SER A 48 10.06 -8.12 16.33
N GLY A 49 9.86 -9.25 15.68
CA GLY A 49 8.90 -10.28 16.08
C GLY A 49 7.44 -10.02 15.69
N ASP A 50 7.13 -8.92 15.01
CA ASP A 50 5.75 -8.60 14.63
C ASP A 50 5.13 -9.67 13.70
N LYS A 51 3.86 -9.97 13.93
CA LYS A 51 2.98 -10.60 12.95
C LYS A 51 2.39 -9.52 12.05
N ILE A 52 2.79 -9.53 10.79
CA ILE A 52 2.56 -8.42 9.84
C ILE A 52 1.58 -8.84 8.75
N LEU A 53 0.67 -7.94 8.37
CA LEU A 53 -0.09 -8.00 7.14
C LEU A 53 0.45 -6.93 6.17
N ASP A 54 0.85 -7.32 4.96
CA ASP A 54 1.09 -6.39 3.83
C ASP A 54 -0.09 -6.52 2.86
N ALA A 55 -1.03 -5.59 2.95
CA ALA A 55 -2.27 -5.60 2.19
C ALA A 55 -2.14 -4.76 0.91
N GLY A 56 -2.44 -5.38 -0.24
CA GLY A 56 -2.08 -4.89 -1.56
C GLY A 56 -0.57 -5.00 -1.75
N SER A 57 -0.02 -6.17 -1.41
CA SER A 57 1.43 -6.43 -1.36
C SER A 57 2.11 -6.40 -2.73
N GLY A 58 1.33 -6.59 -3.82
CA GLY A 58 1.85 -6.67 -5.17
C GLY A 58 2.98 -7.70 -5.30
N THR A 59 4.10 -7.29 -5.86
CA THR A 59 5.31 -8.09 -6.05
C THR A 59 6.14 -8.30 -4.76
N GLY A 60 5.61 -7.90 -3.59
CA GLY A 60 6.22 -8.13 -2.28
C GLY A 60 7.33 -7.15 -1.88
N SER A 61 7.50 -6.03 -2.59
CA SER A 61 8.59 -5.07 -2.32
C SER A 61 8.58 -4.53 -0.89
N THR A 62 7.41 -4.31 -0.29
CA THR A 62 7.27 -3.88 1.11
C THR A 62 7.41 -5.06 2.07
N ALA A 63 6.79 -6.20 1.73
CA ALA A 63 6.81 -7.40 2.55
C ALA A 63 8.23 -7.94 2.78
N LEU A 64 9.10 -7.92 1.76
CA LEU A 64 10.51 -8.33 1.90
C LEU A 64 11.24 -7.45 2.91
N LEU A 65 11.13 -6.13 2.80
CA LEU A 65 11.69 -5.19 3.77
C LEU A 65 11.12 -5.41 5.19
N ALA A 66 9.82 -5.68 5.28
CA ALA A 66 9.16 -5.94 6.55
C ALA A 66 9.65 -7.23 7.22
N ALA A 67 9.83 -8.30 6.44
CA ALA A 67 10.35 -9.58 6.95
C ALA A 67 11.80 -9.47 7.44
N GLU A 68 12.65 -8.72 6.71
CA GLU A 68 14.01 -8.43 7.16
C GLU A 68 14.00 -7.65 8.47
N LYS A 69 13.19 -6.59 8.57
CA LYS A 69 13.07 -5.73 9.76
C LYS A 69 12.50 -6.48 10.97
N ALA A 70 11.49 -7.32 10.76
CA ALA A 70 10.88 -8.11 11.83
C ALA A 70 11.80 -9.21 12.36
N GLY A 71 12.80 -9.61 11.58
CA GLY A 71 13.78 -10.61 11.98
C GLY A 71 13.22 -12.04 11.99
N PRO A 72 13.99 -13.02 12.52
CA PRO A 72 13.66 -14.45 12.38
C PRO A 72 12.39 -14.88 13.13
N SER A 73 11.95 -14.14 14.13
CA SER A 73 10.71 -14.42 14.88
C SER A 73 9.48 -13.70 14.30
N GLY A 74 9.68 -12.82 13.32
CA GLY A 74 8.58 -12.11 12.65
C GLY A 74 7.99 -12.95 11.51
N HIS A 75 6.73 -12.67 11.16
CA HIS A 75 6.02 -13.35 10.09
C HIS A 75 5.19 -12.36 9.27
N VAL A 76 5.18 -12.48 7.94
CA VAL A 76 4.49 -11.57 7.03
C VAL A 76 3.46 -12.32 6.19
N THR A 77 2.21 -11.91 6.28
CA THR A 77 1.15 -12.34 5.36
C THR A 77 1.05 -11.32 4.22
N LEU A 78 1.34 -11.76 3.00
CA LEU A 78 1.12 -10.99 1.77
C LEU A 78 -0.30 -11.22 1.29
N PHE A 79 -1.03 -10.14 1.10
CA PHE A 79 -2.42 -10.19 0.65
C PHE A 79 -2.61 -9.30 -0.56
N ASP A 80 -3.06 -9.87 -1.68
CA ASP A 80 -3.31 -9.11 -2.92
C ASP A 80 -4.43 -9.74 -3.74
N PHE A 81 -5.18 -8.94 -4.49
CA PHE A 81 -6.26 -9.45 -5.33
C PHE A 81 -5.75 -10.02 -6.66
N ALA A 82 -4.55 -9.69 -7.09
CA ALA A 82 -3.92 -10.15 -8.33
C ALA A 82 -2.96 -11.31 -8.05
N GLY A 83 -3.40 -12.56 -8.31
CA GLY A 83 -2.60 -13.77 -8.06
C GLY A 83 -1.24 -13.75 -8.76
N GLY A 84 -1.15 -13.23 -9.99
CA GLY A 84 0.13 -13.09 -10.70
C GLY A 84 1.16 -12.20 -9.99
N MET A 85 0.70 -11.21 -9.23
CA MET A 85 1.57 -10.40 -8.35
C MET A 85 2.14 -11.25 -7.21
N LEU A 86 1.30 -12.06 -6.56
CA LEU A 86 1.73 -12.95 -5.47
C LEU A 86 2.69 -14.05 -5.95
N ASP A 87 2.56 -14.50 -7.20
CA ASP A 87 3.50 -15.46 -7.78
C ASP A 87 4.91 -14.87 -7.92
N VAL A 88 5.01 -13.62 -8.37
CA VAL A 88 6.28 -12.87 -8.41
C VAL A 88 6.81 -12.65 -6.99
N ALA A 89 5.94 -12.26 -6.04
CA ALA A 89 6.33 -12.07 -4.66
C ALA A 89 6.88 -13.37 -4.03
N ARG A 90 6.26 -14.52 -4.32
CA ARG A 90 6.72 -15.84 -3.84
C ARG A 90 8.10 -16.18 -4.39
N GLN A 91 8.34 -15.99 -5.68
CA GLN A 91 9.66 -16.20 -6.30
C GLN A 91 10.74 -15.32 -5.65
N ARG A 92 10.41 -14.05 -5.39
CA ARG A 92 11.34 -13.11 -4.72
C ARG A 92 11.60 -13.51 -3.27
N ALA A 93 10.57 -13.91 -2.52
CA ALA A 93 10.72 -14.41 -1.16
C ALA A 93 11.66 -15.65 -1.11
N GLN A 94 11.52 -16.55 -2.07
CA GLN A 94 12.36 -17.74 -2.20
C GLN A 94 13.81 -17.36 -2.52
N ALA A 95 14.02 -16.46 -3.48
CA ALA A 95 15.34 -15.99 -3.88
C ALA A 95 16.10 -15.26 -2.75
N ASN A 96 15.35 -14.64 -1.80
CA ASN A 96 15.90 -13.94 -0.64
C ASN A 96 15.95 -14.82 0.64
N GLY A 97 15.58 -16.09 0.59
CA GLY A 97 15.57 -16.98 1.76
C GLY A 97 14.56 -16.61 2.84
N LEU A 98 13.43 -15.95 2.44
CA LEU A 98 12.40 -15.45 3.34
C LEU A 98 11.10 -16.25 3.29
N ILE A 99 11.01 -17.25 2.40
CA ILE A 99 9.77 -17.98 2.09
C ILE A 99 9.11 -18.62 3.32
N ASP A 100 9.92 -19.18 4.25
CA ASP A 100 9.44 -19.87 5.45
C ASP A 100 8.78 -18.91 6.48
N ARG A 101 8.94 -17.61 6.29
CA ARG A 101 8.37 -16.55 7.15
C ARG A 101 7.29 -15.73 6.45
N MET A 102 6.78 -16.25 5.32
CA MET A 102 5.79 -15.53 4.51
C MET A 102 4.63 -16.43 4.10
N ASP A 103 3.41 -15.92 4.30
CA ASP A 103 2.18 -16.47 3.74
C ASP A 103 1.69 -15.63 2.57
N PHE A 104 1.00 -16.26 1.62
CA PHE A 104 0.49 -15.60 0.41
C PHE A 104 -0.98 -15.93 0.24
N GLN A 105 -1.82 -14.93 0.33
CA GLN A 105 -3.26 -15.10 0.23
C GLN A 105 -3.87 -14.09 -0.75
N SER A 106 -4.71 -14.58 -1.66
CA SER A 106 -5.43 -13.71 -2.60
C SER A 106 -6.81 -13.35 -2.06
N GLY A 107 -7.22 -12.07 -2.26
CA GLY A 107 -8.54 -11.60 -1.88
C GLY A 107 -8.73 -10.09 -2.07
N ASP A 108 -9.90 -9.60 -1.64
CA ASP A 108 -10.28 -8.19 -1.72
C ASP A 108 -9.94 -7.48 -0.40
N MET A 109 -9.21 -6.36 -0.49
CA MET A 109 -8.86 -5.54 0.67
C MET A 109 -10.09 -4.88 1.33
N LEU A 110 -11.19 -4.73 0.59
CA LEU A 110 -12.45 -4.21 1.14
C LEU A 110 -13.19 -5.24 2.03
N ALA A 111 -12.74 -6.51 2.03
CA ALA A 111 -13.32 -7.59 2.83
C ALA A 111 -12.20 -8.56 3.25
N LEU A 112 -11.34 -8.12 4.16
CA LEU A 112 -10.20 -8.92 4.62
C LEU A 112 -10.67 -10.19 5.38
N PRO A 113 -10.25 -11.40 4.96
CA PRO A 113 -10.69 -12.65 5.58
C PRO A 113 -9.93 -12.97 6.89
N PHE A 114 -9.65 -11.96 7.67
CA PHE A 114 -8.95 -12.07 8.95
C PHE A 114 -9.86 -11.56 10.06
N ALA A 115 -9.76 -12.19 11.24
CA ALA A 115 -10.46 -11.73 12.42
C ALA A 115 -9.95 -10.36 12.88
N ASP A 116 -10.77 -9.67 13.67
CA ASP A 116 -10.36 -8.42 14.31
C ASP A 116 -9.11 -8.64 15.16
N ALA A 117 -8.26 -7.62 15.26
CA ALA A 117 -7.07 -7.64 16.10
C ALA A 117 -6.14 -8.85 15.85
N SER A 118 -5.90 -9.21 14.60
CA SER A 118 -5.09 -10.37 14.18
C SER A 118 -3.60 -10.08 14.01
N PHE A 119 -3.23 -8.81 13.76
CA PHE A 119 -1.87 -8.41 13.39
C PHE A 119 -1.30 -7.34 14.31
N ASP A 120 0.01 -7.46 14.59
CA ASP A 120 0.74 -6.47 15.39
C ASP A 120 1.08 -5.22 14.54
N CYS A 121 1.32 -5.44 13.24
CA CYS A 121 1.56 -4.40 12.25
C CYS A 121 0.78 -4.68 10.96
N VAL A 122 0.20 -3.63 10.39
CA VAL A 122 -0.46 -3.68 9.07
C VAL A 122 0.21 -2.65 8.17
N LEU A 123 0.53 -3.05 6.95
CA LEU A 123 1.16 -2.21 5.94
C LEU A 123 0.27 -2.15 4.70
N SER A 124 0.20 -0.99 4.05
CA SER A 124 -0.43 -0.83 2.75
C SER A 124 0.27 0.29 1.99
N THR A 125 1.02 -0.05 0.95
CA THR A 125 1.84 0.91 0.23
C THR A 125 1.46 0.97 -1.24
N TYR A 126 0.95 2.15 -1.66
CA TYR A 126 0.49 2.44 -3.01
C TYR A 126 -0.67 1.55 -3.49
N SER A 127 -1.45 1.01 -2.56
CA SER A 127 -2.52 0.05 -2.81
C SER A 127 -3.91 0.51 -2.35
N VAL A 128 -4.02 1.54 -1.49
CA VAL A 128 -5.32 2.13 -1.12
C VAL A 128 -5.85 3.11 -2.20
N CYS A 129 -4.96 3.71 -3.00
CA CYS A 129 -5.35 4.69 -4.01
C CYS A 129 -6.17 4.12 -5.19
N PRO A 130 -6.01 2.86 -5.64
CA PRO A 130 -6.84 2.28 -6.68
C PRO A 130 -8.15 1.65 -6.17
N LEU A 131 -8.35 1.52 -4.86
CA LEU A 131 -9.56 0.91 -4.29
C LEU A 131 -10.82 1.66 -4.73
N PHE A 132 -11.92 0.94 -4.86
CA PHE A 132 -13.23 1.52 -5.13
C PHE A 132 -13.63 2.46 -4.00
N ASP A 133 -13.51 2.00 -2.75
CA ASP A 133 -13.67 2.79 -1.53
C ASP A 133 -12.38 2.76 -0.69
N PRO A 134 -11.54 3.81 -0.79
CA PRO A 134 -10.28 3.89 -0.04
C PRO A 134 -10.47 4.01 1.47
N GLU A 135 -11.57 4.64 1.94
CA GLU A 135 -11.84 4.81 3.37
C GLU A 135 -12.26 3.49 3.98
N ASP A 136 -13.17 2.74 3.34
CA ASP A 136 -13.58 1.40 3.79
C ASP A 136 -12.39 0.45 3.80
N GLY A 137 -11.54 0.48 2.76
CA GLY A 137 -10.30 -0.29 2.75
C GLY A 137 -9.37 0.05 3.93
N ALA A 138 -9.21 1.34 4.24
CA ALA A 138 -8.41 1.76 5.39
C ALA A 138 -9.02 1.32 6.71
N MET A 139 -10.36 1.29 6.82
CA MET A 139 -11.06 0.81 8.02
C MET A 139 -10.92 -0.72 8.19
N GLU A 140 -10.92 -1.50 7.11
CA GLU A 140 -10.62 -2.94 7.16
C GLU A 140 -9.18 -3.21 7.64
N LEU A 141 -8.20 -2.43 7.14
CA LEU A 141 -6.82 -2.50 7.64
C LEU A 141 -6.76 -2.19 9.16
N TYR A 142 -7.52 -1.19 9.59
CA TYR A 142 -7.58 -0.80 11.00
C TYR A 142 -8.32 -1.81 11.87
N ARG A 143 -9.35 -2.49 11.34
CA ARG A 143 -10.10 -3.54 12.03
C ARG A 143 -9.19 -4.70 12.44
N VAL A 144 -8.39 -5.20 11.49
CA VAL A 144 -7.52 -6.36 11.71
C VAL A 144 -6.26 -6.05 12.53
N LEU A 145 -5.99 -4.76 12.80
CA LEU A 145 -4.89 -4.31 13.64
C LEU A 145 -5.23 -4.50 15.13
N LYS A 146 -4.30 -5.08 15.88
CA LYS A 146 -4.42 -5.22 17.35
C LYS A 146 -4.42 -3.86 18.06
N PRO A 147 -5.04 -3.72 19.24
CA PRO A 147 -4.75 -2.61 20.14
C PRO A 147 -3.24 -2.52 20.43
N GLY A 148 -2.67 -1.31 20.44
CA GLY A 148 -1.22 -1.08 20.49
C GLY A 148 -0.44 -1.36 19.22
N GLY A 149 -1.10 -1.91 18.19
CA GLY A 149 -0.52 -2.20 16.88
C GLY A 149 -0.34 -0.95 16.02
N ARG A 150 0.41 -1.06 14.92
CA ARG A 150 0.73 0.05 14.02
C ARG A 150 0.27 -0.22 12.60
N LEU A 151 -0.42 0.76 12.01
CA LEU A 151 -0.78 0.78 10.60
C LEU A 151 0.13 1.78 9.87
N GLY A 152 0.92 1.27 8.93
CA GLY A 152 1.78 2.07 8.06
C GLY A 152 1.23 2.15 6.65
N VAL A 153 1.03 3.35 6.12
CA VAL A 153 0.42 3.59 4.81
C VAL A 153 1.25 4.55 3.99
N ALA A 154 1.37 4.25 2.68
CA ALA A 154 1.87 5.19 1.68
C ALA A 154 0.90 5.24 0.50
N HIS A 155 0.51 6.45 0.06
CA HIS A 155 -0.39 6.61 -1.08
C HIS A 155 -0.23 7.98 -1.76
N SER A 156 -0.78 8.11 -2.97
CA SER A 156 -0.83 9.37 -3.71
C SER A 156 -1.79 10.35 -3.05
N VAL A 157 -1.41 11.64 -3.01
CA VAL A 157 -2.24 12.72 -2.47
C VAL A 157 -2.26 13.90 -3.44
N SER A 158 -3.26 14.74 -3.32
CA SER A 158 -3.34 15.99 -4.10
C SER A 158 -2.17 16.92 -3.76
N PRO A 159 -1.56 17.56 -4.76
CA PRO A 159 -0.53 18.57 -4.54
C PRO A 159 -1.12 19.79 -3.84
N GLN A 160 -0.25 20.55 -3.17
CA GLN A 160 -0.63 21.80 -2.52
C GLN A 160 -0.55 22.98 -3.52
N GLY A 161 -1.46 23.93 -3.37
CA GLY A 161 -1.53 25.14 -4.19
C GLY A 161 -2.34 24.95 -5.48
N LYS A 162 -3.14 25.98 -5.82
CA LYS A 162 -4.13 25.94 -6.92
C LYS A 162 -3.50 25.62 -8.29
N VAL A 163 -2.35 26.20 -8.59
CA VAL A 163 -1.67 26.01 -9.88
C VAL A 163 -1.18 24.57 -10.01
N MET A 164 -0.54 24.03 -8.96
CA MET A 164 -0.01 22.68 -8.97
C MET A 164 -1.13 21.64 -8.99
N HIS A 165 -2.23 21.91 -8.29
CA HIS A 165 -3.43 21.07 -8.32
C HIS A 165 -4.03 21.02 -9.74
N TRP A 166 -4.18 22.18 -10.40
CA TRP A 166 -4.66 22.25 -11.78
C TRP A 166 -3.74 21.49 -12.76
N LEU A 167 -2.41 21.66 -12.63
CA LEU A 167 -1.44 20.91 -13.46
C LEU A 167 -1.56 19.39 -13.24
N ALA A 168 -1.68 18.95 -11.99
CA ALA A 168 -1.86 17.54 -11.66
C ALA A 168 -3.14 16.98 -12.27
N GLU A 169 -4.27 17.69 -12.17
CA GLU A 169 -5.52 17.27 -12.78
C GLU A 169 -5.40 17.08 -14.30
N ARG A 170 -4.72 18.03 -15.00
CA ARG A 170 -4.50 17.92 -16.45
C ARG A 170 -3.63 16.74 -16.83
N LEU A 171 -2.59 16.49 -16.06
CA LEU A 171 -1.69 15.37 -16.29
C LEU A 171 -2.40 14.04 -16.00
N GLU A 172 -3.16 13.96 -14.91
CA GLU A 172 -4.01 12.81 -14.62
C GLU A 172 -5.06 12.56 -15.72
N ASP A 173 -5.65 13.60 -16.33
CA ASP A 173 -6.59 13.47 -17.45
C ASP A 173 -5.97 12.71 -18.64
N VAL A 174 -4.70 12.90 -18.89
CA VAL A 174 -3.95 12.20 -19.95
C VAL A 174 -3.62 10.78 -19.50
N ILE A 175 -3.02 10.62 -18.32
CA ILE A 175 -2.55 9.33 -17.79
C ILE A 175 -3.72 8.35 -17.59
N TRP A 176 -4.88 8.86 -17.16
CA TRP A 176 -6.08 8.03 -16.92
C TRP A 176 -6.62 7.36 -18.17
N ARG A 177 -6.29 7.87 -19.37
CA ARG A 177 -6.63 7.23 -20.65
C ARG A 177 -5.86 5.92 -20.87
N PHE A 178 -4.78 5.71 -20.11
CA PHE A 178 -3.91 4.55 -20.21
C PHE A 178 -3.89 3.78 -18.87
N PRO A 179 -4.81 2.81 -18.67
CA PRO A 179 -4.90 2.07 -17.41
C PRO A 179 -3.62 1.35 -16.98
N SER A 180 -2.80 0.92 -17.92
CA SER A 180 -1.47 0.32 -17.66
C SER A 180 -0.48 1.31 -17.05
N ILE A 181 -0.65 2.62 -17.30
CA ILE A 181 0.20 3.68 -16.76
C ILE A 181 -0.38 4.23 -15.45
N SER A 182 -1.69 4.52 -15.42
CA SER A 182 -2.37 5.04 -14.24
C SER A 182 -2.46 4.01 -13.12
N MET A 183 -2.52 2.72 -13.46
CA MET A 183 -2.75 1.60 -12.53
C MET A 183 -3.91 1.86 -11.56
N GLY A 184 -4.90 2.68 -11.99
CA GLY A 184 -6.02 3.10 -11.17
C GLY A 184 -5.68 4.00 -9.99
N CYS A 185 -4.42 4.41 -9.83
CA CYS A 185 -4.00 5.27 -8.73
C CYS A 185 -4.54 6.69 -8.90
N ARG A 186 -5.21 7.17 -7.87
CA ARG A 186 -5.76 8.53 -7.75
C ARG A 186 -5.34 9.14 -6.42
N ALA A 187 -5.38 10.46 -6.33
CA ALA A 187 -5.14 11.13 -5.06
C ALA A 187 -6.28 10.84 -4.08
N VAL A 188 -5.95 10.27 -2.92
CA VAL A 188 -6.92 9.91 -1.86
C VAL A 188 -6.51 10.50 -0.52
N SER A 189 -7.39 10.46 0.48
CA SER A 189 -7.13 10.92 1.84
C SER A 189 -7.82 10.00 2.85
N VAL A 190 -7.11 9.01 3.37
CA VAL A 190 -7.66 8.01 4.31
C VAL A 190 -7.30 8.30 5.78
N LEU A 191 -6.29 9.13 6.04
CA LEU A 191 -5.87 9.45 7.40
C LEU A 191 -6.99 10.08 8.26
N PRO A 192 -7.82 11.02 7.76
CA PRO A 192 -8.90 11.60 8.58
C PRO A 192 -9.93 10.57 9.05
N ALA A 193 -10.26 9.55 8.24
CA ALA A 193 -11.17 8.48 8.65
C ALA A 193 -10.56 7.64 9.78
N LEU A 194 -9.27 7.32 9.69
CA LEU A 194 -8.55 6.61 10.74
C LEU A 194 -8.46 7.42 12.05
N GLU A 195 -8.17 8.72 11.97
CA GLU A 195 -8.13 9.60 13.15
C GLU A 195 -9.51 9.72 13.80
N LYS A 196 -10.58 9.80 13.00
CA LYS A 196 -11.98 9.78 13.49
C LYS A 196 -12.33 8.46 14.19
N ALA A 197 -11.75 7.34 13.75
CA ALA A 197 -11.87 6.04 14.39
C ALA A 197 -10.99 5.87 15.65
N GLY A 198 -10.27 6.93 16.06
CA GLY A 198 -9.44 6.95 17.26
C GLY A 198 -7.98 6.60 17.03
N ALA A 199 -7.52 6.45 15.79
CA ALA A 199 -6.12 6.18 15.52
C ALA A 199 -5.22 7.36 15.91
N ARG A 200 -4.11 7.07 16.60
CA ARG A 200 -3.13 8.06 17.02
C ARG A 200 -2.02 8.20 15.98
N LEU A 201 -1.87 9.37 15.38
CA LEU A 201 -0.80 9.66 14.43
C LEU A 201 0.58 9.64 15.12
N LEU A 202 1.48 8.75 14.67
CA LEU A 202 2.85 8.64 15.13
C LEU A 202 3.86 9.32 14.20
N PHE A 203 3.61 9.24 12.88
CA PHE A 203 4.52 9.76 11.87
C PHE A 203 3.75 10.20 10.64
N ARG A 204 4.19 11.30 10.00
CA ARG A 204 3.67 11.77 8.72
C ARG A 204 4.75 12.48 7.93
N ARG A 205 4.89 12.16 6.65
CA ARG A 205 5.82 12.82 5.73
C ARG A 205 5.27 12.87 4.31
N ARG A 206 5.44 13.97 3.62
CA ARG A 206 5.23 14.06 2.18
C ARG A 206 6.51 13.75 1.44
N LEU A 207 6.39 13.02 0.33
CA LEU A 207 7.44 12.63 -0.60
C LEU A 207 6.99 12.92 -2.02
N GLY A 208 7.87 12.63 -3.00
CA GLY A 208 7.57 12.77 -4.41
C GLY A 208 7.89 14.18 -4.93
N VAL A 209 7.62 14.34 -6.22
CA VAL A 209 7.81 15.61 -6.95
C VAL A 209 6.48 16.33 -7.13
N PRO A 210 6.50 17.69 -7.27
CA PRO A 210 5.30 18.41 -7.57
C PRO A 210 4.63 17.94 -8.79
N PRO A 211 3.93 17.48 -9.44
CA PRO A 211 2.53 17.20 -9.59
C PRO A 211 2.09 15.86 -8.98
N TYR A 212 3.01 14.97 -8.57
CA TYR A 212 2.70 13.65 -8.00
C TYR A 212 3.28 13.46 -6.60
N PRO A 213 2.73 14.15 -5.58
CA PRO A 213 3.16 13.94 -4.21
C PRO A 213 2.56 12.64 -3.66
N PHE A 214 3.35 12.01 -2.79
CA PHE A 214 2.93 10.90 -1.95
C PHE A 214 2.89 11.34 -0.50
N ILE A 215 2.04 10.71 0.30
CA ILE A 215 2.09 10.79 1.74
C ILE A 215 2.50 9.43 2.31
N VAL A 216 3.35 9.49 3.31
CA VAL A 216 3.68 8.35 4.18
C VAL A 216 3.22 8.72 5.57
N PHE A 217 2.47 7.84 6.21
CA PHE A 217 2.11 8.00 7.61
C PHE A 217 2.07 6.68 8.35
N VAL A 218 2.23 6.76 9.66
CA VAL A 218 2.05 5.64 10.57
C VAL A 218 1.13 6.10 11.69
N VAL A 219 0.10 5.31 11.94
CA VAL A 219 -0.80 5.48 13.08
C VAL A 219 -0.72 4.28 14.00
N GLU A 220 -1.09 4.47 15.26
CA GLU A 220 -1.24 3.42 16.26
C GLU A 220 -2.73 3.28 16.62
N LYS A 221 -3.18 2.06 16.79
CA LYS A 221 -4.48 1.77 17.38
C LYS A 221 -4.32 1.80 18.90
N PRO A 222 -4.95 2.72 19.62
CA PRO A 222 -4.87 2.75 21.09
C PRO A 222 -5.26 1.42 21.74
N ALA A 223 -4.69 1.16 22.94
CA ALA A 223 -4.98 -0.02 23.71
C ALA A 223 -6.38 0.03 24.36
#